data_e2c5991c9ea97fb4c8d45269e2c96125
#
_entry.id   e2c5991c9ea97fb4c8d45269e2c96125
#
_cell.length_a   1.000
_cell.length_b   1.000
_cell.length_c   1.000
_cell.angle_alpha   90.00
_cell.angle_beta   90.00
_cell.angle_gamma   90.00
#
_symmetry.space_group_name_H-M   'P 1'
#
loop_
_entity.id
_entity.type
_entity.pdbx_description
1 polymer ?
#
loop_
_entity_poly.entity_id
_entity_poly.type
_entity_poly.pdbx_seq_one_letter_code
_entity_poly.pdbx_strand_id
1 'polypeptide(L)'
;MEKSAKIYVAGHRGLVGSAILKNLQSKGYTHFIVRTHSELDLKNQAAVAAFFAKEKPEYVFLAAAHVGGIVANSVYRADFIYQNMQIQNNIIYESWHNDVKKLLFLGSTCIYPRDAPQPMPEDCLLTSPLEYTNEPYAIAKIAGLKMCESFNLQYGTNYIAVMPTNLYGPNDNFNLEKSHVLPALIRKAHLGKCLMSGDWDAIRADFNRYPVEGVDGKAAESEMKEKLIKYGISANQITIWGTGTPVREFLWSEDMADACVYIMEKVDFEDLRGKDKEVRNCHINIGSGKEISIKDLATMIASQVGYTGKLFFDASKPDGTMRKLTDPSKLHALGWQHRMEIEEGLKTLYQWYLA
;
A
#
# COMPACT_ATOMS: atom_id res chain seq x y z
N MET A 1 -23.22 3.73 6.53
CA MET A 1 -22.64 4.27 7.78
C MET A 1 -23.29 5.62 8.08
N GLU A 2 -23.70 5.85 9.34
CA GLU A 2 -24.22 7.15 9.79
C GLU A 2 -23.08 8.17 9.88
N LYS A 3 -23.35 9.46 9.55
CA LYS A 3 -22.30 10.51 9.53
C LYS A 3 -21.72 10.82 10.92
N SER A 4 -22.47 10.55 11.97
CA SER A 4 -22.07 10.70 13.38
C SER A 4 -21.43 9.46 13.99
N ALA A 5 -21.33 8.35 13.24
CA ALA A 5 -20.79 7.10 13.75
C ALA A 5 -19.32 7.22 14.16
N LYS A 6 -18.92 6.52 15.20
CA LYS A 6 -17.52 6.43 15.65
C LYS A 6 -16.71 5.52 14.70
N ILE A 7 -15.78 6.10 13.99
CA ILE A 7 -14.95 5.41 13.01
C ILE A 7 -13.50 5.36 13.48
N TYR A 8 -12.97 4.16 13.67
CA TYR A 8 -11.56 3.95 13.95
C TYR A 8 -10.79 3.70 12.65
N VAL A 9 -9.77 4.54 12.39
CA VAL A 9 -8.86 4.37 11.25
C VAL A 9 -7.48 3.98 11.80
N ALA A 10 -7.20 2.68 11.87
CA ALA A 10 -5.90 2.16 12.27
C ALA A 10 -4.88 2.39 11.15
N GLY A 11 -3.77 3.05 11.46
CA GLY A 11 -2.74 3.41 10.45
C GLY A 11 -3.02 4.73 9.71
N HIS A 12 -3.76 5.65 10.31
CA HIS A 12 -4.20 6.93 9.75
C HIS A 12 -3.09 7.86 9.22
N ARG A 13 -1.82 7.63 9.55
CA ARG A 13 -0.67 8.41 9.04
C ARG A 13 0.00 7.81 7.81
N GLY A 14 -0.30 6.55 7.48
CA GLY A 14 0.24 5.88 6.29
C GLY A 14 -0.47 6.30 5.00
N LEU A 15 0.09 5.88 3.86
CA LEU A 15 -0.43 6.15 2.51
C LEU A 15 -1.95 5.94 2.41
N VAL A 16 -2.44 4.76 2.74
CA VAL A 16 -3.86 4.42 2.60
C VAL A 16 -4.71 4.98 3.74
N GLY A 17 -4.23 4.87 4.99
CA GLY A 17 -5.00 5.33 6.15
C GLY A 17 -5.26 6.84 6.15
N SER A 18 -4.29 7.65 5.70
CA SER A 18 -4.46 9.10 5.57
C SER A 18 -5.45 9.46 4.45
N ALA A 19 -5.40 8.73 3.33
CA ALA A 19 -6.35 8.90 2.23
C ALA A 19 -7.78 8.50 2.63
N ILE A 20 -7.95 7.40 3.39
CA ILE A 20 -9.26 6.99 3.93
C ILE A 20 -9.81 8.08 4.86
N LEU A 21 -8.99 8.59 5.78
CA LEU A 21 -9.43 9.65 6.70
C LEU A 21 -9.86 10.92 5.95
N LYS A 22 -9.08 11.35 4.96
CA LYS A 22 -9.40 12.47 4.07
C LYS A 22 -10.72 12.26 3.30
N ASN A 23 -10.91 11.06 2.73
CA ASN A 23 -12.14 10.71 2.00
C ASN A 23 -13.37 10.72 2.91
N LEU A 24 -13.28 10.13 4.09
CA LEU A 24 -14.35 10.16 5.08
C LEU A 24 -14.71 11.59 5.49
N GLN A 25 -13.71 12.45 5.76
CA GLN A 25 -13.92 13.86 6.08
C GLN A 25 -14.63 14.60 4.94
N SER A 26 -14.21 14.40 3.69
CA SER A 26 -14.83 15.02 2.51
C SER A 26 -16.28 14.57 2.30
N LYS A 27 -16.63 13.36 2.73
CA LYS A 27 -17.99 12.81 2.71
C LYS A 27 -18.85 13.23 3.92
N GLY A 28 -18.31 14.09 4.80
CA GLY A 28 -19.06 14.66 5.94
C GLY A 28 -19.16 13.76 7.17
N TYR A 29 -18.30 12.75 7.31
CA TYR A 29 -18.12 12.06 8.59
C TYR A 29 -17.33 12.94 9.55
N THR A 30 -17.65 12.90 10.84
CA THR A 30 -17.10 13.85 11.82
C THR A 30 -16.47 13.20 13.05
N HIS A 31 -16.73 11.92 13.31
CA HIS A 31 -16.33 11.27 14.56
C HIS A 31 -15.25 10.23 14.34
N PHE A 32 -13.99 10.68 14.31
CA PHE A 32 -12.84 9.81 14.05
C PHE A 32 -12.09 9.48 15.33
N ILE A 33 -11.73 8.20 15.46
CA ILE A 33 -10.78 7.72 16.45
C ILE A 33 -9.50 7.37 15.70
N VAL A 34 -8.39 7.99 16.10
CA VAL A 34 -7.06 7.72 15.53
C VAL A 34 -6.05 7.62 16.66
N ARG A 35 -5.05 6.75 16.51
CA ARG A 35 -3.91 6.60 17.43
C ARG A 35 -2.64 6.42 16.64
N THR A 36 -1.60 7.08 17.05
CA THR A 36 -0.24 6.84 16.56
C THR A 36 0.34 5.57 17.17
N HIS A 37 1.41 5.04 16.59
CA HIS A 37 2.07 3.86 17.15
C HIS A 37 2.58 4.08 18.60
N SER A 38 3.02 5.30 18.93
CA SER A 38 3.46 5.64 20.30
C SER A 38 2.31 5.74 21.31
N GLU A 39 1.09 6.04 20.85
CA GLU A 39 -0.10 6.10 21.70
C GLU A 39 -0.77 4.73 21.86
N LEU A 40 -0.67 3.88 20.85
CA LEU A 40 -1.25 2.53 20.85
C LEU A 40 -0.42 1.60 19.94
N ASP A 41 0.42 0.76 20.53
CA ASP A 41 1.06 -0.35 19.81
C ASP A 41 0.04 -1.47 19.60
N LEU A 42 -0.39 -1.64 18.35
CA LEU A 42 -1.41 -2.63 17.97
C LEU A 42 -0.95 -4.09 18.17
N LYS A 43 0.32 -4.33 18.44
CA LYS A 43 0.86 -5.65 18.82
C LYS A 43 0.62 -5.98 20.29
N ASN A 44 0.34 -4.96 21.11
CA ASN A 44 0.05 -5.15 22.53
C ASN A 44 -1.44 -5.47 22.72
N GLN A 45 -1.75 -6.75 22.90
CA GLN A 45 -3.13 -7.24 23.04
C GLN A 45 -3.89 -6.55 24.18
N ALA A 46 -3.28 -6.41 25.35
CA ALA A 46 -3.95 -5.80 26.51
C ALA A 46 -4.25 -4.31 26.26
N ALA A 47 -3.33 -3.58 25.62
CA ALA A 47 -3.55 -2.19 25.28
C ALA A 47 -4.67 -2.01 24.22
N VAL A 48 -4.73 -2.92 23.23
CA VAL A 48 -5.79 -2.91 22.21
C VAL A 48 -7.14 -3.24 22.85
N ALA A 49 -7.21 -4.26 23.72
CA ALA A 49 -8.44 -4.59 24.45
C ALA A 49 -8.96 -3.41 25.28
N ALA A 50 -8.09 -2.78 26.06
CA ALA A 50 -8.45 -1.60 26.87
C ALA A 50 -8.91 -0.41 26.00
N PHE A 51 -8.28 -0.22 24.84
CA PHE A 51 -8.65 0.81 23.87
C PHE A 51 -10.05 0.58 23.30
N PHE A 52 -10.36 -0.63 22.83
CA PHE A 52 -11.68 -0.96 22.27
C PHE A 52 -12.79 -0.87 23.33
N ALA A 53 -12.55 -1.38 24.54
CA ALA A 53 -13.50 -1.30 25.65
C ALA A 53 -13.83 0.16 26.03
N LYS A 54 -12.85 1.08 25.93
CA LYS A 54 -13.01 2.49 26.22
C LYS A 54 -13.67 3.27 25.09
N GLU A 55 -13.12 3.14 23.88
CA GLU A 55 -13.52 3.98 22.74
C GLU A 55 -14.79 3.48 22.05
N LYS A 56 -15.02 2.16 22.03
CA LYS A 56 -16.19 1.50 21.41
C LYS A 56 -16.45 2.00 19.98
N PRO A 57 -15.51 1.79 19.05
CA PRO A 57 -15.73 2.17 17.65
C PRO A 57 -16.87 1.37 17.03
N GLU A 58 -17.69 2.00 16.21
CA GLU A 58 -18.77 1.34 15.48
C GLU A 58 -18.28 0.76 14.15
N TYR A 59 -17.30 1.41 13.53
CA TYR A 59 -16.71 1.01 12.25
C TYR A 59 -15.20 1.05 12.35
N VAL A 60 -14.53 0.08 11.72
CA VAL A 60 -13.07 -0.04 11.76
C VAL A 60 -12.51 -0.17 10.35
N PHE A 61 -11.55 0.68 10.02
CA PHE A 61 -10.67 0.52 8.85
C PHE A 61 -9.29 0.06 9.33
N LEU A 62 -8.93 -1.18 9.08
CA LEU A 62 -7.63 -1.73 9.46
C LEU A 62 -6.61 -1.54 8.33
N ALA A 63 -6.04 -0.34 8.26
CA ALA A 63 -4.99 0.03 7.31
C ALA A 63 -3.56 -0.06 7.91
N ALA A 64 -3.46 -0.38 9.20
CA ALA A 64 -2.18 -0.58 9.86
C ALA A 64 -1.58 -1.94 9.52
N ALA A 65 -0.32 -1.95 9.09
CA ALA A 65 0.45 -3.17 8.82
C ALA A 65 1.95 -2.86 8.87
N HIS A 66 2.77 -3.89 9.11
CA HIS A 66 4.20 -3.83 8.88
C HIS A 66 4.47 -4.15 7.42
N VAL A 67 4.88 -3.15 6.65
CA VAL A 67 5.05 -3.23 5.19
C VAL A 67 6.46 -2.84 4.76
N GLY A 68 6.91 -3.31 3.60
CA GLY A 68 8.21 -2.95 3.04
C GLY A 68 8.42 -3.54 1.65
N GLY A 69 9.47 -3.07 0.96
CA GLY A 69 9.87 -3.57 -0.36
C GLY A 69 10.40 -5.01 -0.32
N ILE A 70 10.78 -5.53 -1.49
CA ILE A 70 11.22 -6.93 -1.67
C ILE A 70 12.43 -7.30 -0.81
N VAL A 71 13.40 -6.39 -0.66
CA VAL A 71 14.60 -6.61 0.16
C VAL A 71 14.23 -6.76 1.65
N ALA A 72 13.39 -5.86 2.17
CA ALA A 72 12.94 -5.93 3.56
C ALA A 72 12.16 -7.22 3.84
N ASN A 73 11.25 -7.62 2.94
CA ASN A 73 10.51 -8.87 3.05
C ASN A 73 11.42 -10.11 3.05
N SER A 74 12.48 -10.10 2.24
CA SER A 74 13.43 -11.20 2.16
C SER A 74 14.31 -11.33 3.42
N VAL A 75 14.67 -10.20 4.04
CA VAL A 75 15.59 -10.15 5.20
C VAL A 75 14.85 -10.31 6.53
N TYR A 76 13.74 -9.60 6.72
CA TYR A 76 13.01 -9.54 8.00
C TYR A 76 11.78 -10.47 8.02
N ARG A 77 11.92 -11.67 7.49
CA ARG A 77 10.82 -12.65 7.29
C ARG A 77 9.98 -12.89 8.54
N ALA A 78 10.63 -13.12 9.69
CA ALA A 78 9.97 -13.39 10.95
C ALA A 78 9.16 -12.16 11.45
N ASP A 79 9.71 -10.96 11.32
CA ASP A 79 9.03 -9.72 11.71
C ASP A 79 7.79 -9.48 10.85
N PHE A 80 7.86 -9.72 9.54
CA PHE A 80 6.73 -9.53 8.64
C PHE A 80 5.56 -10.45 8.96
N ILE A 81 5.79 -11.73 9.22
CA ILE A 81 4.69 -12.63 9.58
C ILE A 81 4.18 -12.33 10.99
N TYR A 82 5.08 -12.27 11.99
CA TYR A 82 4.70 -12.13 13.38
C TYR A 82 3.96 -10.83 13.67
N GLN A 83 4.53 -9.68 13.29
CA GLN A 83 3.95 -8.38 13.61
C GLN A 83 2.60 -8.16 12.92
N ASN A 84 2.46 -8.58 11.64
CA ASN A 84 1.18 -8.47 10.95
C ASN A 84 0.12 -9.37 11.57
N MET A 85 0.46 -10.60 11.96
CA MET A 85 -0.47 -11.50 12.65
C MET A 85 -0.91 -10.91 14.00
N GLN A 86 0.00 -10.35 14.79
CA GLN A 86 -0.35 -9.72 16.06
C GLN A 86 -1.32 -8.55 15.87
N ILE A 87 -1.01 -7.63 14.94
CA ILE A 87 -1.84 -6.46 14.65
C ILE A 87 -3.26 -6.88 14.26
N GLN A 88 -3.38 -7.75 13.26
CA GLN A 88 -4.69 -8.14 12.72
C GLN A 88 -5.50 -9.00 13.69
N ASN A 89 -4.86 -9.92 14.40
CA ASN A 89 -5.54 -10.76 15.39
C ASN A 89 -6.15 -9.90 16.51
N ASN A 90 -5.39 -8.96 17.05
CA ASN A 90 -5.87 -8.07 18.11
C ASN A 90 -7.05 -7.22 17.62
N ILE A 91 -6.94 -6.57 16.46
CA ILE A 91 -7.99 -5.68 15.96
C ILE A 91 -9.25 -6.45 15.56
N ILE A 92 -9.12 -7.58 14.84
CA ILE A 92 -10.29 -8.35 14.38
C ILE A 92 -11.03 -8.97 15.59
N TYR A 93 -10.27 -9.53 16.55
CA TYR A 93 -10.86 -10.11 17.76
C TYR A 93 -11.57 -9.06 18.62
N GLU A 94 -10.92 -7.93 18.91
CA GLU A 94 -11.50 -6.88 19.73
C GLU A 94 -12.65 -6.16 19.03
N SER A 95 -12.66 -6.13 17.71
CA SER A 95 -13.80 -5.63 16.94
C SER A 95 -15.05 -6.48 17.18
N TRP A 96 -14.91 -7.81 17.19
CA TRP A 96 -16.02 -8.71 17.51
C TRP A 96 -16.42 -8.61 18.99
N HIS A 97 -15.45 -8.62 19.88
CA HIS A 97 -15.69 -8.59 21.33
C HIS A 97 -16.36 -7.30 21.82
N ASN A 98 -16.24 -6.22 21.06
CA ASN A 98 -16.83 -4.91 21.38
C ASN A 98 -17.92 -4.49 20.37
N ASP A 99 -18.59 -5.43 19.72
CA ASP A 99 -19.76 -5.22 18.85
C ASP A 99 -19.54 -4.21 17.71
N VAL A 100 -18.35 -4.20 17.10
CA VAL A 100 -18.09 -3.40 15.89
C VAL A 100 -19.03 -3.83 14.78
N LYS A 101 -19.83 -2.90 14.27
CA LYS A 101 -20.85 -3.15 13.24
C LYS A 101 -20.25 -3.64 11.92
N LYS A 102 -19.10 -3.08 11.53
CA LYS A 102 -18.43 -3.44 10.28
C LYS A 102 -16.92 -3.14 10.35
N LEU A 103 -16.13 -4.06 9.80
CA LEU A 103 -14.68 -3.91 9.70
C LEU A 103 -14.23 -4.10 8.26
N LEU A 104 -13.33 -3.25 7.79
CA LEU A 104 -12.62 -3.41 6.53
C LEU A 104 -11.15 -3.73 6.80
N PHE A 105 -10.72 -4.93 6.38
CA PHE A 105 -9.34 -5.40 6.49
C PHE A 105 -8.59 -5.16 5.17
N LEU A 106 -7.51 -4.39 5.24
CA LEU A 106 -6.63 -4.19 4.10
C LEU A 106 -5.64 -5.35 3.98
N GLY A 107 -5.88 -6.21 3.02
CA GLY A 107 -4.99 -7.27 2.58
C GLY A 107 -3.93 -6.76 1.60
N SER A 108 -3.59 -7.57 0.63
CA SER A 108 -2.67 -7.25 -0.48
C SER A 108 -2.80 -8.31 -1.57
N THR A 109 -2.61 -7.96 -2.82
CA THR A 109 -2.54 -8.92 -3.93
C THR A 109 -1.35 -9.89 -3.89
N CYS A 110 -0.42 -9.73 -2.92
CA CYS A 110 0.64 -10.71 -2.69
C CYS A 110 0.15 -12.06 -2.12
N ILE A 111 -1.13 -12.13 -1.70
CA ILE A 111 -1.78 -13.38 -1.28
C ILE A 111 -1.98 -14.38 -2.41
N TYR A 112 -1.96 -13.91 -3.65
CA TYR A 112 -2.14 -14.78 -4.81
C TYR A 112 -0.89 -15.57 -5.16
N PRO A 113 -1.07 -16.77 -5.72
CA PRO A 113 0.06 -17.59 -6.18
C PRO A 113 1.01 -16.83 -7.10
N ARG A 114 2.32 -17.21 -7.04
CA ARG A 114 3.32 -16.63 -7.94
C ARG A 114 2.95 -16.78 -9.41
N ASP A 115 2.41 -17.94 -9.77
CA ASP A 115 2.06 -18.30 -11.14
C ASP A 115 0.53 -18.26 -11.36
N ALA A 116 -0.17 -17.34 -10.67
CA ALA A 116 -1.60 -17.13 -10.84
C ALA A 116 -1.95 -16.67 -12.26
N PRO A 117 -3.17 -17.00 -12.76
CA PRO A 117 -3.65 -16.45 -14.03
C PRO A 117 -3.65 -14.93 -14.01
N GLN A 118 -3.53 -14.31 -15.18
CA GLN A 118 -3.47 -12.85 -15.30
C GLN A 118 -4.54 -12.35 -16.29
N PRO A 119 -5.44 -11.47 -15.88
CA PRO A 119 -5.54 -10.82 -14.56
C PRO A 119 -5.92 -11.83 -13.45
N MET A 120 -5.47 -11.56 -12.20
CA MET A 120 -5.66 -12.43 -11.04
C MET A 120 -7.08 -12.28 -10.47
N PRO A 121 -7.94 -13.28 -10.60
CA PRO A 121 -9.25 -13.27 -9.94
C PRO A 121 -9.15 -13.71 -8.48
N GLU A 122 -10.18 -13.44 -7.68
CA GLU A 122 -10.21 -13.79 -6.26
C GLU A 122 -10.19 -15.31 -6.00
N ASP A 123 -10.68 -16.10 -6.93
CA ASP A 123 -10.77 -17.56 -6.80
C ASP A 123 -9.44 -18.29 -7.00
N CYS A 124 -8.38 -17.60 -7.45
CA CYS A 124 -7.05 -18.18 -7.52
C CYS A 124 -6.31 -18.23 -6.16
N LEU A 125 -6.93 -17.75 -5.09
CA LEU A 125 -6.35 -17.82 -3.74
C LEU A 125 -6.08 -19.27 -3.31
N LEU A 126 -4.84 -19.55 -2.85
CA LEU A 126 -4.41 -20.87 -2.34
C LEU A 126 -4.42 -22.01 -3.38
N THR A 127 -4.35 -21.71 -4.65
CA THR A 127 -4.33 -22.74 -5.70
C THR A 127 -2.93 -23.26 -6.03
N SER A 128 -1.88 -22.52 -5.69
CA SER A 128 -0.48 -22.94 -5.87
C SER A 128 0.47 -22.13 -4.96
N PRO A 129 1.80 -22.41 -4.95
CA PRO A 129 2.77 -21.73 -4.08
C PRO A 129 2.81 -20.22 -4.27
N LEU A 130 3.05 -19.52 -3.16
CA LEU A 130 3.23 -18.06 -3.10
C LEU A 130 4.61 -17.64 -3.64
N GLU A 131 4.79 -16.34 -3.88
CA GLU A 131 6.11 -15.77 -4.16
C GLU A 131 7.01 -15.85 -2.91
N TYR A 132 8.11 -16.59 -3.02
CA TYR A 132 8.96 -16.95 -1.89
C TYR A 132 9.50 -15.74 -1.09
N THR A 133 9.85 -14.65 -1.78
CA THR A 133 10.48 -13.48 -1.13
C THR A 133 9.53 -12.76 -0.18
N ASN A 134 8.23 -12.77 -0.43
CA ASN A 134 7.22 -12.12 0.41
C ASN A 134 6.21 -13.09 1.05
N GLU A 135 6.47 -14.39 0.95
CA GLU A 135 5.58 -15.44 1.48
C GLU A 135 5.16 -15.21 2.95
N PRO A 136 6.06 -14.84 3.89
CA PRO A 136 5.66 -14.60 5.28
C PRO A 136 4.61 -13.49 5.44
N TYR A 137 4.77 -12.40 4.69
CA TYR A 137 3.78 -11.32 4.66
C TYR A 137 2.47 -11.78 4.03
N ALA A 138 2.55 -12.50 2.91
CA ALA A 138 1.39 -13.03 2.22
C ALA A 138 0.58 -14.00 3.11
N ILE A 139 1.25 -14.93 3.81
CA ILE A 139 0.61 -15.84 4.77
C ILE A 139 -0.10 -15.05 5.88
N ALA A 140 0.54 -14.02 6.45
CA ALA A 140 -0.13 -13.19 7.45
C ALA A 140 -1.40 -12.54 6.88
N LYS A 141 -1.35 -12.00 5.65
CA LYS A 141 -2.52 -11.38 5.01
C LYS A 141 -3.62 -12.40 4.66
N ILE A 142 -3.26 -13.61 4.24
CA ILE A 142 -4.21 -14.72 4.05
C ILE A 142 -4.89 -15.07 5.38
N ALA A 143 -4.12 -15.19 6.46
CA ALA A 143 -4.66 -15.48 7.78
C ALA A 143 -5.68 -14.42 8.24
N GLY A 144 -5.39 -13.13 8.04
CA GLY A 144 -6.33 -12.04 8.37
C GLY A 144 -7.62 -12.07 7.53
N LEU A 145 -7.48 -12.33 6.23
CA LEU A 145 -8.63 -12.53 5.33
C LEU A 145 -9.50 -13.70 5.82
N LYS A 146 -8.88 -14.87 6.10
CA LYS A 146 -9.59 -16.05 6.56
C LYS A 146 -10.16 -15.88 7.97
N MET A 147 -9.54 -15.06 8.79
CA MET A 147 -10.09 -14.69 10.09
C MET A 147 -11.38 -13.86 9.92
N CYS A 148 -11.41 -12.85 9.04
CA CYS A 148 -12.63 -12.11 8.73
C CYS A 148 -13.76 -13.03 8.23
N GLU A 149 -13.47 -13.92 7.26
CA GLU A 149 -14.42 -14.89 6.72
C GLU A 149 -14.97 -15.82 7.82
N SER A 150 -14.06 -16.34 8.69
CA SER A 150 -14.45 -17.25 9.78
C SER A 150 -15.33 -16.57 10.83
N PHE A 151 -15.02 -15.32 11.20
CA PHE A 151 -15.85 -14.55 12.14
C PHE A 151 -17.23 -14.25 11.56
N ASN A 152 -17.32 -13.92 10.28
CA ASN A 152 -18.59 -13.72 9.62
C ASN A 152 -19.47 -14.99 9.66
N LEU A 153 -18.88 -16.15 9.35
CA LEU A 153 -19.59 -17.41 9.31
C LEU A 153 -20.02 -17.92 10.68
N GLN A 154 -19.18 -17.74 11.68
CA GLN A 154 -19.42 -18.28 13.03
C GLN A 154 -20.27 -17.33 13.89
N TYR A 155 -20.01 -16.04 13.80
CA TYR A 155 -20.59 -15.04 14.71
C TYR A 155 -21.53 -14.05 14.02
N GLY A 156 -21.71 -14.14 12.70
CA GLY A 156 -22.59 -13.24 11.95
C GLY A 156 -22.05 -11.80 11.88
N THR A 157 -20.75 -11.62 11.94
CA THR A 157 -20.13 -10.29 11.79
C THR A 157 -20.18 -9.82 10.33
N ASN A 158 -19.86 -8.54 10.09
CA ASN A 158 -19.81 -7.95 8.75
C ASN A 158 -18.38 -7.43 8.47
N TYR A 159 -17.43 -8.35 8.27
CA TYR A 159 -16.02 -8.04 8.08
C TYR A 159 -15.61 -8.33 6.64
N ILE A 160 -15.13 -7.32 5.94
CA ILE A 160 -14.78 -7.40 4.52
C ILE A 160 -13.27 -7.23 4.36
N ALA A 161 -12.64 -8.16 3.65
CA ALA A 161 -11.24 -8.06 3.28
C ALA A 161 -11.10 -7.53 1.84
N VAL A 162 -10.20 -6.59 1.63
CA VAL A 162 -9.92 -6.02 0.30
C VAL A 162 -8.45 -6.20 -0.07
N MET A 163 -8.18 -6.46 -1.34
CA MET A 163 -6.85 -6.78 -1.87
C MET A 163 -6.41 -5.70 -2.85
N PRO A 164 -5.73 -4.65 -2.35
CA PRO A 164 -5.21 -3.61 -3.21
C PRO A 164 -4.03 -4.09 -4.05
N THR A 165 -3.95 -3.57 -5.27
CA THR A 165 -2.76 -3.61 -6.11
C THR A 165 -1.65 -2.67 -5.59
N ASN A 166 -0.60 -2.38 -6.39
CA ASN A 166 0.42 -1.44 -5.96
C ASN A 166 -0.15 -0.03 -5.89
N LEU A 167 -0.04 0.58 -4.73
CA LEU A 167 -0.57 1.90 -4.47
C LEU A 167 0.53 2.96 -4.57
N TYR A 168 0.15 4.17 -4.96
CA TYR A 168 1.00 5.35 -4.99
C TYR A 168 0.17 6.60 -4.67
N GLY A 169 0.78 7.61 -4.08
CA GLY A 169 0.07 8.86 -3.74
C GLY A 169 0.74 9.67 -2.64
N PRO A 170 0.08 10.72 -2.15
CA PRO A 170 0.54 11.51 -1.02
C PRO A 170 0.83 10.67 0.22
N ASN A 171 1.88 11.04 0.96
CA ASN A 171 2.38 10.30 2.13
C ASN A 171 2.97 8.90 1.81
N ASP A 172 3.33 8.62 0.56
CA ASP A 172 4.09 7.42 0.21
C ASP A 172 5.52 7.49 0.77
N ASN A 173 6.17 6.33 0.81
CA ASN A 173 7.53 6.21 1.30
C ASN A 173 8.54 6.50 0.18
N PHE A 174 9.24 7.63 0.25
CA PHE A 174 10.30 8.03 -0.69
C PHE A 174 11.72 7.65 -0.26
N ASN A 175 11.88 6.80 0.75
CA ASN A 175 13.21 6.32 1.16
C ASN A 175 13.84 5.47 0.07
N LEU A 176 15.07 5.82 -0.38
CA LEU A 176 15.74 5.15 -1.51
C LEU A 176 16.05 3.66 -1.27
N GLU A 177 16.15 3.23 -0.01
CA GLU A 177 16.44 1.84 0.37
C GLU A 177 15.16 0.99 0.48
N LYS A 178 14.07 1.57 1.03
CA LYS A 178 12.90 0.82 1.50
C LYS A 178 11.62 1.07 0.72
N SER A 179 11.62 2.06 -0.18
CA SER A 179 10.44 2.43 -0.95
C SER A 179 10.08 1.42 -2.04
N HIS A 180 8.84 1.49 -2.49
CA HIS A 180 8.41 0.83 -3.71
C HIS A 180 8.98 1.52 -4.95
N VAL A 181 8.88 0.85 -6.10
CA VAL A 181 9.52 1.28 -7.35
C VAL A 181 9.08 2.68 -7.80
N LEU A 182 7.80 3.02 -7.75
CA LEU A 182 7.27 4.28 -8.27
C LEU A 182 7.80 5.49 -7.46
N PRO A 183 7.65 5.57 -6.11
CA PRO A 183 8.21 6.67 -5.34
C PRO A 183 9.74 6.74 -5.40
N ALA A 184 10.44 5.58 -5.50
CA ALA A 184 11.88 5.55 -5.71
C ALA A 184 12.28 6.21 -7.03
N LEU A 185 11.57 5.92 -8.12
CA LEU A 185 11.82 6.50 -9.45
C LEU A 185 11.57 8.00 -9.47
N ILE A 186 10.49 8.49 -8.85
CA ILE A 186 10.21 9.92 -8.73
C ILE A 186 11.38 10.62 -8.02
N ARG A 187 11.80 10.11 -6.85
CA ARG A 187 12.90 10.71 -6.10
C ARG A 187 14.22 10.66 -6.85
N LYS A 188 14.54 9.54 -7.50
CA LYS A 188 15.75 9.42 -8.33
C LYS A 188 15.75 10.42 -9.48
N ALA A 189 14.63 10.55 -10.20
CA ALA A 189 14.51 11.50 -11.30
C ALA A 189 14.62 12.94 -10.82
N HIS A 190 14.00 13.30 -9.69
CA HIS A 190 14.10 14.62 -9.08
C HIS A 190 15.56 14.97 -8.71
N LEU A 191 16.21 14.10 -7.95
CA LEU A 191 17.61 14.33 -7.53
C LEU A 191 18.57 14.34 -8.72
N GLY A 192 18.34 13.49 -9.73
CA GLY A 192 19.10 13.52 -10.98
C GLY A 192 18.96 14.85 -11.72
N LYS A 193 17.74 15.40 -11.82
CA LYS A 193 17.46 16.72 -12.38
C LYS A 193 18.18 17.83 -11.60
N CYS A 194 18.11 17.82 -10.28
CA CYS A 194 18.79 18.79 -9.43
C CYS A 194 20.31 18.75 -9.64
N LEU A 195 20.90 17.56 -9.78
CA LEU A 195 22.32 17.42 -10.14
C LEU A 195 22.65 17.99 -11.53
N MET A 196 21.76 17.84 -12.53
CA MET A 196 21.94 18.39 -13.87
C MET A 196 21.99 19.92 -13.85
N SER A 197 21.14 20.56 -13.05
CA SER A 197 21.08 22.01 -12.92
C SER A 197 22.04 22.59 -11.88
N GLY A 198 22.73 21.74 -11.11
CA GLY A 198 23.57 22.17 -9.99
C GLY A 198 22.78 22.74 -8.82
N ASP A 199 21.49 22.39 -8.69
CA ASP A 199 20.59 22.87 -7.65
C ASP A 199 20.80 22.09 -6.33
N TRP A 200 21.83 22.49 -5.60
CA TRP A 200 22.19 21.91 -4.31
C TRP A 200 21.21 22.28 -3.20
N ASP A 201 20.52 23.40 -3.32
CA ASP A 201 19.53 23.80 -2.32
C ASP A 201 18.33 22.82 -2.34
N ALA A 202 17.85 22.45 -3.53
CA ALA A 202 16.83 21.43 -3.67
C ALA A 202 17.29 20.04 -3.20
N ILE A 203 18.54 19.65 -3.48
CA ILE A 203 19.12 18.39 -2.98
C ILE A 203 19.16 18.39 -1.45
N ARG A 204 19.60 19.48 -0.82
CA ARG A 204 19.62 19.61 0.64
C ARG A 204 18.21 19.55 1.25
N ALA A 205 17.26 20.22 0.63
CA ALA A 205 15.86 20.17 1.06
C ALA A 205 15.32 18.74 1.02
N ASP A 206 15.58 17.99 -0.06
CA ASP A 206 15.20 16.57 -0.18
C ASP A 206 15.85 15.69 0.90
N PHE A 207 17.16 15.82 1.12
CA PHE A 207 17.88 15.06 2.13
C PHE A 207 17.43 15.40 3.57
N ASN A 208 17.04 16.65 3.84
CA ASN A 208 16.44 17.03 5.13
C ASN A 208 15.07 16.36 5.33
N ARG A 209 14.25 16.29 4.27
CA ARG A 209 12.93 15.65 4.32
C ARG A 209 13.02 14.12 4.39
N TYR A 210 13.97 13.56 3.66
CA TYR A 210 14.16 12.11 3.52
C TYR A 210 15.65 11.74 3.65
N PRO A 211 16.22 11.72 4.87
CA PRO A 211 17.63 11.37 5.07
C PRO A 211 18.00 10.03 4.45
N VAL A 212 19.21 9.92 3.88
CA VAL A 212 19.71 8.70 3.25
C VAL A 212 20.79 8.08 4.12
N GLU A 213 20.51 6.93 4.72
CA GLU A 213 21.45 6.23 5.62
C GLU A 213 22.07 7.15 6.70
N GLY A 214 21.24 8.00 7.30
CA GLY A 214 21.65 8.95 8.34
C GLY A 214 22.26 10.26 7.81
N VAL A 215 22.49 10.39 6.51
CA VAL A 215 22.96 11.64 5.87
C VAL A 215 21.76 12.52 5.58
N ASP A 216 21.72 13.72 6.17
CA ASP A 216 20.71 14.75 5.93
C ASP A 216 21.27 15.90 5.07
N GLY A 217 20.45 16.92 4.80
CA GLY A 217 20.84 18.06 3.96
C GLY A 217 21.84 19.02 4.60
N LYS A 218 22.28 18.80 5.86
CA LYS A 218 23.33 19.56 6.53
C LYS A 218 24.73 18.99 6.26
N ALA A 219 24.81 17.78 5.72
CA ALA A 219 26.05 17.10 5.39
C ALA A 219 26.81 17.82 4.27
N ALA A 220 28.11 17.49 4.12
CA ALA A 220 28.93 17.99 3.03
C ALA A 220 28.38 17.48 1.67
N GLU A 221 28.53 18.29 0.61
CA GLU A 221 28.12 17.90 -0.75
C GLU A 221 28.76 16.61 -1.22
N SER A 222 30.02 16.39 -0.87
CA SER A 222 30.75 15.15 -1.20
C SER A 222 30.09 13.92 -0.60
N GLU A 223 29.60 14.01 0.64
CA GLU A 223 28.94 12.91 1.34
C GLU A 223 27.56 12.61 0.75
N MET A 224 26.76 13.65 0.49
CA MET A 224 25.48 13.48 -0.20
C MET A 224 25.67 12.89 -1.60
N LYS A 225 26.69 13.35 -2.34
CA LYS A 225 27.04 12.86 -3.67
C LYS A 225 27.43 11.38 -3.66
N GLU A 226 28.18 10.94 -2.66
CA GLU A 226 28.51 9.53 -2.47
C GLU A 226 27.25 8.68 -2.30
N LYS A 227 26.29 9.14 -1.48
CA LYS A 227 24.99 8.45 -1.34
C LYS A 227 24.22 8.40 -2.66
N LEU A 228 24.13 9.51 -3.39
CA LEU A 228 23.45 9.54 -4.68
C LEU A 228 24.05 8.53 -5.66
N ILE A 229 25.39 8.49 -5.77
CA ILE A 229 26.12 7.53 -6.63
C ILE A 229 25.82 6.09 -6.19
N LYS A 230 25.84 5.78 -4.88
CA LYS A 230 25.51 4.46 -4.33
C LYS A 230 24.12 3.98 -4.77
N TYR A 231 23.14 4.89 -4.82
CA TYR A 231 21.78 4.59 -5.29
C TYR A 231 21.59 4.72 -6.81
N GLY A 232 22.68 4.90 -7.56
CA GLY A 232 22.68 4.96 -9.02
C GLY A 232 22.08 6.26 -9.56
N ILE A 233 22.28 7.39 -8.87
CA ILE A 233 21.75 8.70 -9.25
C ILE A 233 22.91 9.61 -9.65
N SER A 234 22.89 10.12 -10.87
CA SER A 234 23.84 11.14 -11.35
C SER A 234 23.13 12.11 -12.31
N ALA A 235 23.82 13.20 -12.64
CA ALA A 235 23.34 14.16 -13.64
C ALA A 235 23.06 13.51 -15.00
N ASN A 236 23.91 12.56 -15.41
CA ASN A 236 23.88 12.00 -16.76
C ASN A 236 23.14 10.65 -16.85
N GLN A 237 22.95 9.96 -15.70
CA GLN A 237 22.36 8.61 -15.69
C GLN A 237 21.67 8.29 -14.36
N ILE A 238 20.52 7.62 -14.48
CA ILE A 238 19.86 6.93 -13.36
C ILE A 238 19.93 5.44 -13.64
N THR A 239 20.43 4.67 -12.64
CA THR A 239 20.46 3.23 -12.68
C THR A 239 19.19 2.64 -12.03
N ILE A 240 18.51 1.78 -12.77
CA ILE A 240 17.29 1.06 -12.38
C ILE A 240 17.62 -0.43 -12.41
N TRP A 241 17.26 -1.16 -11.33
CA TRP A 241 17.53 -2.59 -11.25
C TRP A 241 16.62 -3.37 -12.18
N GLY A 242 17.15 -4.45 -12.76
CA GLY A 242 16.46 -5.36 -13.66
C GLY A 242 16.44 -4.89 -15.11
N THR A 243 15.68 -5.60 -15.94
CA THR A 243 15.57 -5.34 -17.39
C THR A 243 14.61 -4.21 -17.74
N GLY A 244 13.72 -3.85 -16.80
CA GLY A 244 12.61 -2.91 -17.05
C GLY A 244 11.41 -3.55 -17.77
N THR A 245 11.48 -4.82 -18.14
CA THR A 245 10.38 -5.54 -18.83
C THR A 245 9.21 -5.95 -17.93
N PRO A 246 9.39 -6.23 -16.62
CA PRO A 246 8.26 -6.56 -15.78
C PRO A 246 7.18 -5.48 -15.81
N VAL A 247 5.92 -5.92 -15.83
CA VAL A 247 4.76 -5.03 -15.83
C VAL A 247 4.09 -5.01 -14.46
N ARG A 248 3.57 -3.84 -14.09
CA ARG A 248 2.88 -3.61 -12.83
C ARG A 248 1.62 -2.80 -13.04
N GLU A 249 0.66 -3.09 -12.22
CA GLU A 249 -0.53 -2.28 -12.06
C GLU A 249 -0.30 -1.27 -10.93
N PHE A 250 -0.77 -0.04 -11.11
CA PHE A 250 -0.74 1.03 -10.10
C PHE A 250 -2.12 1.64 -9.91
N LEU A 251 -2.45 1.95 -8.66
CA LEU A 251 -3.70 2.60 -8.30
C LEU A 251 -3.42 3.79 -7.38
N TRP A 252 -4.08 4.91 -7.67
CA TRP A 252 -4.01 6.12 -6.85
C TRP A 252 -4.57 5.89 -5.45
N SER A 253 -3.86 6.33 -4.41
CA SER A 253 -4.23 6.04 -3.01
C SER A 253 -5.56 6.66 -2.59
N GLU A 254 -5.97 7.79 -3.19
CA GLU A 254 -7.27 8.38 -2.90
C GLU A 254 -8.42 7.63 -3.61
N ASP A 255 -8.19 7.00 -4.77
CA ASP A 255 -9.14 6.07 -5.38
C ASP A 255 -9.27 4.80 -4.54
N MET A 256 -8.15 4.26 -4.05
CA MET A 256 -8.19 3.15 -3.09
C MET A 256 -9.01 3.49 -1.84
N ALA A 257 -8.83 4.69 -1.30
CA ALA A 257 -9.58 5.17 -0.15
C ALA A 257 -11.08 5.30 -0.47
N ASP A 258 -11.41 5.83 -1.64
CA ASP A 258 -12.80 5.95 -2.08
C ASP A 258 -13.45 4.56 -2.27
N ALA A 259 -12.73 3.58 -2.82
CA ALA A 259 -13.19 2.19 -2.88
C ALA A 259 -13.46 1.62 -1.49
N CYS A 260 -12.54 1.81 -0.53
CA CYS A 260 -12.72 1.34 0.84
C CYS A 260 -13.96 1.94 1.49
N VAL A 261 -14.16 3.25 1.36
CA VAL A 261 -15.32 3.93 1.93
C VAL A 261 -16.61 3.50 1.21
N TYR A 262 -16.58 3.36 -0.11
CA TYR A 262 -17.71 2.82 -0.89
C TYR A 262 -18.12 1.43 -0.40
N ILE A 263 -17.17 0.50 -0.25
CA ILE A 263 -17.42 -0.86 0.25
C ILE A 263 -18.02 -0.82 1.66
N MET A 264 -17.49 0.04 2.54
CA MET A 264 -18.02 0.20 3.89
C MET A 264 -19.44 0.78 3.92
N GLU A 265 -19.81 1.61 2.94
CA GLU A 265 -21.15 2.21 2.84
C GLU A 265 -22.17 1.31 2.15
N LYS A 266 -21.77 0.46 1.18
CA LYS A 266 -22.66 -0.13 0.19
C LYS A 266 -22.62 -1.65 0.08
N VAL A 267 -21.56 -2.31 0.58
CA VAL A 267 -21.36 -3.75 0.35
C VAL A 267 -21.30 -4.47 1.69
N ASP A 268 -22.17 -5.41 1.94
CA ASP A 268 -22.15 -6.27 3.12
C ASP A 268 -21.57 -7.65 2.80
N PHE A 269 -21.19 -8.40 3.83
CA PHE A 269 -20.65 -9.76 3.64
C PHE A 269 -21.63 -10.66 2.91
N GLU A 270 -22.94 -10.52 3.16
CA GLU A 270 -23.98 -11.29 2.49
C GLU A 270 -24.02 -11.07 0.96
N ASP A 271 -23.61 -9.89 0.48
CA ASP A 271 -23.50 -9.61 -0.96
C ASP A 271 -22.34 -10.38 -1.61
N LEU A 272 -21.37 -10.84 -0.80
CA LEU A 272 -20.12 -11.46 -1.25
C LEU A 272 -20.10 -12.98 -1.08
N ARG A 273 -20.90 -13.53 -0.16
CA ARG A 273 -20.80 -14.95 0.22
C ARG A 273 -21.28 -15.93 -0.84
N GLY A 274 -22.01 -15.47 -1.85
CA GLY A 274 -22.58 -16.34 -2.86
C GLY A 274 -23.72 -17.22 -2.34
N LYS A 275 -24.14 -18.19 -3.16
CA LYS A 275 -25.24 -19.13 -2.84
C LYS A 275 -24.76 -20.54 -2.52
N ASP A 276 -23.47 -20.80 -2.61
CA ASP A 276 -22.88 -22.12 -2.40
C ASP A 276 -22.86 -22.50 -0.91
N LYS A 277 -22.85 -23.80 -0.63
CA LYS A 277 -22.70 -24.31 0.74
C LYS A 277 -21.32 -23.97 1.33
N GLU A 278 -20.27 -24.01 0.49
CA GLU A 278 -18.94 -23.61 0.88
C GLU A 278 -18.70 -22.15 0.54
N VAL A 279 -18.58 -21.32 1.57
CA VAL A 279 -18.27 -19.91 1.41
C VAL A 279 -16.76 -19.74 1.26
N ARG A 280 -16.32 -19.22 0.11
CA ARG A 280 -14.93 -18.99 -0.22
C ARG A 280 -14.75 -17.68 -0.96
N ASN A 281 -13.56 -17.10 -0.86
CA ASN A 281 -13.13 -15.97 -1.70
C ASN A 281 -14.08 -14.76 -1.65
N CYS A 282 -14.58 -14.46 -0.43
CA CYS A 282 -15.45 -13.31 -0.18
C CYS A 282 -14.72 -11.97 -0.14
N HIS A 283 -13.41 -11.97 -0.38
CA HIS A 283 -12.63 -10.73 -0.50
C HIS A 283 -12.85 -10.06 -1.85
N ILE A 284 -12.41 -8.80 -1.95
CA ILE A 284 -12.59 -7.95 -3.12
C ILE A 284 -11.24 -7.43 -3.58
N ASN A 285 -10.89 -7.67 -4.84
CA ASN A 285 -9.76 -7.03 -5.48
C ASN A 285 -10.04 -5.55 -5.73
N ILE A 286 -9.06 -4.70 -5.42
CA ILE A 286 -9.11 -3.27 -5.73
C ILE A 286 -7.91 -2.92 -6.60
N GLY A 287 -8.19 -2.69 -7.88
CA GLY A 287 -7.19 -2.40 -8.90
C GLY A 287 -7.73 -1.49 -9.99
N SER A 288 -6.84 -1.04 -10.86
CA SER A 288 -7.20 -0.26 -12.06
C SER A 288 -7.53 -1.16 -13.26
N GLY A 289 -7.07 -2.41 -13.24
CA GLY A 289 -7.13 -3.31 -14.39
C GLY A 289 -6.20 -2.92 -15.54
N LYS A 290 -5.25 -1.98 -15.30
CA LYS A 290 -4.29 -1.48 -16.28
C LYS A 290 -2.86 -1.72 -15.81
N GLU A 291 -2.00 -2.11 -16.73
CA GLU A 291 -0.59 -2.39 -16.42
C GLU A 291 0.36 -1.54 -17.27
N ILE A 292 1.53 -1.24 -16.71
CA ILE A 292 2.61 -0.51 -17.37
C ILE A 292 3.94 -1.21 -17.08
N SER A 293 4.86 -1.25 -18.07
CA SER A 293 6.20 -1.77 -17.84
C SER A 293 7.02 -0.84 -16.93
N ILE A 294 7.96 -1.40 -16.18
CA ILE A 294 8.86 -0.57 -15.35
C ILE A 294 9.65 0.41 -16.22
N LYS A 295 9.99 0.00 -17.47
CA LYS A 295 10.66 0.87 -18.43
C LYS A 295 9.80 2.06 -18.84
N ASP A 296 8.54 1.82 -19.21
CA ASP A 296 7.63 2.90 -19.62
C ASP A 296 7.27 3.81 -18.44
N LEU A 297 7.07 3.24 -17.26
CA LEU A 297 6.87 4.00 -16.02
C LEU A 297 8.06 4.93 -15.74
N ALA A 298 9.30 4.41 -15.81
CA ALA A 298 10.51 5.21 -15.57
C ALA A 298 10.66 6.33 -16.61
N THR A 299 10.34 6.05 -17.88
CA THR A 299 10.35 7.03 -18.96
C THR A 299 9.32 8.13 -18.72
N MET A 300 8.08 7.76 -18.35
CA MET A 300 7.00 8.67 -18.03
C MET A 300 7.37 9.57 -16.84
N ILE A 301 7.94 9.01 -15.77
CA ILE A 301 8.39 9.75 -14.59
C ILE A 301 9.53 10.71 -14.95
N ALA A 302 10.55 10.27 -15.70
CA ALA A 302 11.64 11.12 -16.13
C ALA A 302 11.15 12.31 -16.94
N SER A 303 10.23 12.09 -17.88
CA SER A 303 9.59 13.14 -18.68
C SER A 303 8.83 14.14 -17.81
N GLN A 304 8.00 13.66 -16.89
CA GLN A 304 7.19 14.52 -16.00
C GLN A 304 8.03 15.35 -15.04
N VAL A 305 9.10 14.75 -14.49
CA VAL A 305 10.05 15.44 -13.62
C VAL A 305 10.93 16.43 -14.39
N GLY A 306 11.17 16.18 -15.68
CA GLY A 306 12.08 16.95 -16.53
C GLY A 306 13.53 16.47 -16.40
N TYR A 307 13.76 15.20 -16.10
CA TYR A 307 15.08 14.58 -16.14
C TYR A 307 15.40 14.08 -17.54
N THR A 308 16.46 14.57 -18.17
CA THR A 308 16.85 14.26 -19.55
C THR A 308 18.10 13.36 -19.65
N GLY A 309 18.64 12.92 -18.52
CA GLY A 309 19.74 11.94 -18.49
C GLY A 309 19.31 10.54 -18.91
N LYS A 310 20.27 9.65 -19.08
CA LYS A 310 20.04 8.26 -19.50
C LYS A 310 19.36 7.46 -18.38
N LEU A 311 18.35 6.66 -18.73
CA LEU A 311 17.84 5.59 -17.87
C LEU A 311 18.59 4.30 -18.23
N PHE A 312 19.37 3.79 -17.27
CA PHE A 312 20.16 2.56 -17.45
C PHE A 312 19.53 1.43 -16.65
N PHE A 313 19.10 0.40 -17.33
CA PHE A 313 18.52 -0.81 -16.73
C PHE A 313 19.63 -1.84 -16.49
N ASP A 314 19.91 -2.10 -15.20
CA ASP A 314 20.97 -3.03 -14.79
C ASP A 314 20.42 -4.47 -14.72
N ALA A 315 20.51 -5.19 -15.82
CA ALA A 315 20.07 -6.58 -15.93
C ALA A 315 20.90 -7.58 -15.09
N SER A 316 21.99 -7.15 -14.45
CA SER A 316 22.71 -7.98 -13.47
C SER A 316 21.95 -8.12 -12.15
N LYS A 317 20.97 -7.24 -11.91
CA LYS A 317 20.07 -7.27 -10.76
C LYS A 317 18.80 -8.03 -11.12
N PRO A 318 18.20 -8.74 -10.14
CA PRO A 318 17.01 -9.52 -10.42
C PRO A 318 15.82 -8.65 -10.82
N ASP A 319 15.05 -9.13 -11.78
CA ASP A 319 13.68 -8.71 -11.99
C ASP A 319 12.79 -9.29 -10.86
N GLY A 320 11.74 -8.57 -10.49
CA GLY A 320 10.67 -9.14 -9.67
C GLY A 320 9.76 -10.04 -10.52
N THR A 321 8.62 -10.46 -9.97
CA THR A 321 7.57 -11.18 -10.71
C THR A 321 7.30 -10.49 -12.06
N MET A 322 7.23 -11.23 -13.15
CA MET A 322 7.15 -10.64 -14.51
C MET A 322 5.84 -9.88 -14.72
N ARG A 323 4.71 -10.41 -14.25
CA ARG A 323 3.41 -9.79 -14.41
C ARG A 323 2.59 -9.89 -13.12
N LYS A 324 1.87 -8.82 -12.79
CA LYS A 324 0.99 -8.79 -11.63
C LYS A 324 -0.14 -7.80 -11.90
N LEU A 325 -1.22 -8.30 -12.50
CA LEU A 325 -2.42 -7.56 -12.86
C LEU A 325 -3.61 -8.11 -12.08
N THR A 326 -4.35 -7.25 -11.42
CA THR A 326 -5.53 -7.63 -10.63
C THR A 326 -6.77 -7.67 -11.53
N ASP A 327 -7.67 -8.61 -11.31
CA ASP A 327 -9.01 -8.59 -11.89
C ASP A 327 -9.95 -7.77 -10.98
N PRO A 328 -10.38 -6.56 -11.37
CA PRO A 328 -11.28 -5.72 -10.59
C PRO A 328 -12.77 -5.98 -10.89
N SER A 329 -13.11 -7.00 -11.69
CA SER A 329 -14.48 -7.22 -12.21
C SER A 329 -15.54 -7.33 -11.12
N LYS A 330 -15.20 -7.96 -9.97
CA LYS A 330 -16.11 -8.07 -8.83
C LYS A 330 -16.48 -6.68 -8.27
N LEU A 331 -15.50 -5.81 -8.07
CA LEU A 331 -15.72 -4.45 -7.57
C LEU A 331 -16.48 -3.59 -8.60
N HIS A 332 -16.15 -3.75 -9.88
CA HIS A 332 -16.92 -3.09 -10.97
C HIS A 332 -18.38 -3.50 -10.99
N ALA A 333 -18.67 -4.80 -10.82
CA ALA A 333 -20.03 -5.30 -10.73
C ALA A 333 -20.80 -4.79 -9.49
N LEU A 334 -20.08 -4.48 -8.42
CA LEU A 334 -20.62 -3.82 -7.23
C LEU A 334 -20.84 -2.31 -7.42
N GLY A 335 -20.44 -1.72 -8.56
CA GLY A 335 -20.73 -0.34 -8.96
C GLY A 335 -19.64 0.67 -8.69
N TRP A 336 -18.40 0.27 -8.39
CA TRP A 336 -17.28 1.18 -8.20
C TRP A 336 -16.20 0.99 -9.27
N GLN A 337 -15.60 2.11 -9.72
CA GLN A 337 -14.45 2.14 -10.62
C GLN A 337 -13.49 3.26 -10.21
N HIS A 338 -12.19 3.08 -10.47
CA HIS A 338 -11.18 4.12 -10.25
C HIS A 338 -11.39 5.31 -11.22
N ARG A 339 -10.85 6.47 -10.86
CA ARG A 339 -10.99 7.71 -11.63
C ARG A 339 -9.66 8.27 -12.09
N MET A 340 -8.60 8.09 -11.30
CA MET A 340 -7.28 8.67 -11.55
C MET A 340 -6.46 7.76 -12.46
N GLU A 341 -6.10 8.25 -13.64
CA GLU A 341 -5.15 7.56 -14.51
C GLU A 341 -3.69 7.84 -14.07
N ILE A 342 -2.77 6.94 -14.47
CA ILE A 342 -1.39 6.98 -13.98
C ILE A 342 -0.67 8.28 -14.35
N GLU A 343 -0.88 8.82 -15.56
CA GLU A 343 -0.25 10.04 -16.03
C GLU A 343 -0.63 11.25 -15.19
N GLU A 344 -1.91 11.39 -14.88
CA GLU A 344 -2.42 12.49 -14.05
C GLU A 344 -2.00 12.32 -12.59
N GLY A 345 -2.08 11.09 -12.10
CA GLY A 345 -1.66 10.75 -10.74
C GLY A 345 -0.17 11.04 -10.49
N LEU A 346 0.71 10.72 -11.45
CA LEU A 346 2.14 11.04 -11.37
C LEU A 346 2.39 12.55 -11.33
N LYS A 347 1.69 13.32 -12.17
CA LYS A 347 1.78 14.79 -12.18
C LYS A 347 1.38 15.36 -10.82
N THR A 348 0.25 14.90 -10.29
CA THR A 348 -0.28 15.33 -8.99
C THR A 348 0.66 14.94 -7.85
N LEU A 349 1.19 13.71 -7.88
CA LEU A 349 2.13 13.24 -6.87
C LEU A 349 3.44 14.02 -6.90
N TYR A 350 3.98 14.33 -8.08
CA TYR A 350 5.22 15.11 -8.17
C TYR A 350 5.03 16.54 -7.67
N GLN A 351 3.89 17.16 -7.93
CA GLN A 351 3.55 18.48 -7.36
C GLN A 351 3.50 18.42 -5.82
N TRP A 352 2.85 17.40 -5.27
CA TRP A 352 2.81 17.18 -3.82
C TRP A 352 4.21 16.91 -3.24
N TYR A 353 5.06 16.20 -3.96
CA TYR A 353 6.44 15.91 -3.54
C TYR A 353 7.30 17.17 -3.44
N LEU A 354 7.08 18.15 -4.33
CA LEU A 354 7.79 19.43 -4.34
C LEU A 354 7.30 20.42 -3.27
N ALA A 355 6.07 20.30 -2.79
CA ALA A 355 5.48 21.12 -1.73
C ALA A 355 5.98 20.67 -0.34
#